data_a75e98486ebdfd460f6873554bcc8ab8
#
_entry.id   a75e98486ebdfd460f6873554bcc8ab8
#
_cell.length_a   1.000
_cell.length_b   1.000
_cell.length_c   1.000
_cell.angle_alpha   90.00
_cell.angle_beta   90.00
_cell.angle_gamma   90.00
#
_symmetry.space_group_name_H-M   'P 1'
#
loop_
_entity.id
_entity.type
_entity.pdbx_description
1 polymer ?
#
loop_
_entity_poly.entity_id
_entity_poly.type
_entity_poly.pdbx_seq_one_letter_code
_entity_poly.pdbx_strand_id
1 'polypeptide(L)'
;MHKKVLVMAVAAALVVPGVCAAKGEGGGGGDEDSVVELYGKVYPEILRPHGKDATAANATGLATFAGTPTGQNSVISRTEMDSSNSRFGVRGSEKLGRDLKAIFQLETEFHVDSNDSAFAQRDSFVGLSSKAWGTVKLGRMDTPFKTFGDDISFLGISSGNFVSTSNLLRKTGFGTNSASSFHLRRQNVVQYESPEFGGFDGAVQYSTDEADTATRKPHVWSGAVEWQRGGFKASLAYEEHWDLFGGSRNVPTAMSNFNDQNVRSHDKAWQGMLQYKWGRHTFEADYIQKKYNENATVTGRFSSYQNNAYEVLWDARWTNAWRTMLEYVKAEKGSCSRVNAACVTDGLDGSQLQFGVAYYFSKRTYLFAMGALLKNGTSARYNNLNLQAPSVGEDIDTYAVGMNHSF
;
A
#
# COMPACT_ATOMS: atom_id res chain seq x y z
N MET A 1 -26.50 16.41 7.50
CA MET A 1 -26.48 17.58 6.62
C MET A 1 -25.19 17.76 5.81
N HIS A 2 -24.14 16.97 6.02
CA HIS A 2 -22.83 17.15 5.33
C HIS A 2 -22.64 16.38 4.00
N LYS A 3 -23.53 15.43 3.68
CA LYS A 3 -23.41 14.61 2.44
C LYS A 3 -23.75 15.37 1.14
N LYS A 4 -24.48 16.49 1.22
CA LYS A 4 -24.87 17.26 0.02
C LYS A 4 -23.82 18.28 -0.45
N VAL A 5 -22.91 18.71 0.43
CA VAL A 5 -21.95 19.76 0.12
C VAL A 5 -20.78 19.22 -0.73
N LEU A 6 -20.37 17.99 -0.50
CA LEU A 6 -19.21 17.42 -1.22
C LEU A 6 -19.56 16.98 -2.65
N VAL A 7 -20.78 16.44 -2.84
CA VAL A 7 -21.29 16.12 -4.20
C VAL A 7 -21.42 17.39 -5.04
N MET A 8 -21.79 18.53 -4.42
CA MET A 8 -21.82 19.82 -5.13
C MET A 8 -20.42 20.37 -5.44
N ALA A 9 -19.41 20.14 -4.60
CA ALA A 9 -18.05 20.61 -4.86
C ALA A 9 -17.39 19.86 -6.04
N VAL A 10 -17.61 18.56 -6.15
CA VAL A 10 -17.13 17.76 -7.29
C VAL A 10 -17.90 18.11 -8.58
N ALA A 11 -19.23 18.34 -8.49
CA ALA A 11 -20.02 18.75 -9.63
C ALA A 11 -19.70 20.18 -10.10
N ALA A 12 -19.36 21.09 -9.18
CA ALA A 12 -18.96 22.46 -9.53
C ALA A 12 -17.60 22.54 -10.23
N ALA A 13 -16.67 21.62 -9.95
CA ALA A 13 -15.40 21.53 -10.65
C ALA A 13 -15.53 20.98 -12.10
N LEU A 14 -16.64 20.31 -12.42
CA LEU A 14 -16.92 19.77 -13.74
C LEU A 14 -17.74 20.72 -14.66
N VAL A 15 -18.26 21.82 -14.12
CA VAL A 15 -18.97 22.84 -14.93
C VAL A 15 -17.97 23.91 -15.38
N VAL A 16 -17.23 23.63 -16.43
CA VAL A 16 -16.48 24.64 -17.17
C VAL A 16 -17.41 25.22 -18.23
N PRO A 17 -17.79 26.49 -18.16
CA PRO A 17 -18.56 27.10 -19.23
C PRO A 17 -17.68 27.30 -20.47
N GLY A 18 -18.00 26.62 -21.54
CA GLY A 18 -17.49 26.90 -22.85
C GLY A 18 -16.57 25.86 -23.48
N VAL A 19 -16.97 24.60 -23.53
CA VAL A 19 -16.38 23.66 -24.50
C VAL A 19 -17.36 23.48 -25.65
N CYS A 20 -17.05 24.12 -26.76
CA CYS A 20 -17.73 23.88 -28.04
C CYS A 20 -17.16 22.61 -28.70
N ALA A 21 -18.13 21.78 -29.08
CA ALA A 21 -18.12 20.85 -30.20
C ALA A 21 -16.98 19.84 -30.30
N ALA A 22 -17.28 18.63 -29.90
CA ALA A 22 -16.72 17.45 -30.53
C ALA A 22 -17.07 17.46 -32.03
N LYS A 23 -16.08 17.58 -32.88
CA LYS A 23 -16.20 17.24 -34.29
C LYS A 23 -15.85 15.77 -34.41
N GLY A 24 -16.86 14.98 -34.75
CA GLY A 24 -16.71 13.55 -34.92
C GLY A 24 -15.91 13.17 -36.17
N GLU A 25 -15.39 11.98 -36.08
CA GLU A 25 -15.03 11.06 -37.17
C GLU A 25 -14.17 11.56 -38.31
N GLY A 26 -12.99 10.96 -38.41
CA GLY A 26 -12.33 10.70 -39.68
C GLY A 26 -10.94 11.27 -39.82
N GLY A 27 -9.95 10.42 -39.88
CA GLY A 27 -8.77 10.61 -40.69
C GLY A 27 -7.50 11.00 -39.95
N GLY A 28 -6.54 10.08 -39.96
CA GLY A 28 -5.19 10.21 -39.49
C GLY A 28 -4.49 11.53 -39.82
N GLY A 29 -4.32 12.30 -38.77
CA GLY A 29 -3.37 13.37 -38.66
C GLY A 29 -2.96 13.35 -37.21
N GLY A 30 -1.74 12.94 -36.92
CA GLY A 30 -1.22 12.99 -35.56
C GLY A 30 -1.17 14.45 -35.13
N ASP A 31 -2.10 14.86 -34.28
CA ASP A 31 -2.01 16.14 -33.60
C ASP A 31 -0.75 16.14 -32.74
N GLU A 32 0.17 17.08 -32.95
CA GLU A 32 1.39 17.26 -32.16
C GLU A 32 1.10 17.50 -30.65
N ASP A 33 -0.16 17.63 -30.28
CA ASP A 33 -0.66 17.92 -28.94
C ASP A 33 -1.12 16.67 -28.14
N SER A 34 -1.08 15.47 -28.73
CA SER A 34 -1.46 14.19 -28.10
C SER A 34 -0.25 13.28 -27.96
N VAL A 35 -0.04 12.73 -26.75
CA VAL A 35 1.04 11.79 -26.45
C VAL A 35 0.48 10.50 -25.92
N VAL A 36 0.91 9.37 -26.49
CA VAL A 36 0.67 8.01 -25.95
C VAL A 36 2.03 7.36 -25.74
N GLU A 37 2.24 6.85 -24.54
CA GLU A 37 3.48 6.21 -24.12
C GLU A 37 3.19 4.78 -23.66
N LEU A 38 3.98 3.85 -24.20
CA LEU A 38 4.09 2.49 -23.69
C LEU A 38 5.22 2.43 -22.68
N TYR A 39 4.99 1.88 -21.51
CA TYR A 39 6.01 1.77 -20.47
C TYR A 39 5.87 0.45 -19.72
N GLY A 40 6.92 0.07 -19.03
CA GLY A 40 6.89 -1.10 -18.18
C GLY A 40 8.23 -1.48 -17.60
N LYS A 41 8.20 -2.58 -16.86
CA LYS A 41 9.41 -3.25 -16.38
C LYS A 41 9.20 -4.76 -16.29
N VAL A 42 10.26 -5.50 -16.55
CA VAL A 42 10.37 -6.94 -16.32
C VAL A 42 11.31 -7.13 -15.14
N TYR A 43 10.82 -7.84 -14.11
CA TYR A 43 11.48 -7.99 -12.82
C TYR A 43 11.42 -9.45 -12.34
N PRO A 44 12.19 -10.38 -12.91
CA PRO A 44 12.32 -11.72 -12.37
C PRO A 44 13.35 -11.76 -11.24
N GLU A 45 13.03 -12.52 -10.20
CA GLU A 45 13.95 -12.86 -9.13
C GLU A 45 13.87 -14.34 -8.75
N ILE A 46 15.01 -14.89 -8.32
CA ILE A 46 15.08 -16.20 -7.70
C ILE A 46 15.28 -15.96 -6.21
N LEU A 47 14.37 -16.48 -5.40
CA LEU A 47 14.39 -16.32 -3.95
C LEU A 47 14.34 -17.66 -3.24
N ARG A 48 14.81 -17.64 -1.98
CA ARG A 48 14.76 -18.80 -1.09
C ARG A 48 14.34 -18.34 0.30
N PRO A 49 13.06 -18.57 0.68
CA PRO A 49 12.60 -18.33 2.04
C PRO A 49 13.03 -19.48 2.97
N HIS A 50 13.09 -19.19 4.26
CA HIS A 50 13.32 -20.14 5.33
C HIS A 50 12.53 -19.76 6.57
N GLY A 51 11.57 -20.60 6.94
CA GLY A 51 10.77 -20.43 8.17
C GLY A 51 11.46 -21.08 9.37
N LYS A 52 11.38 -20.42 10.55
CA LYS A 52 11.97 -20.90 11.79
C LYS A 52 11.18 -20.38 13.00
N ASP A 53 11.41 -21.02 14.17
CA ASP A 53 10.99 -20.56 15.49
C ASP A 53 9.46 -20.39 15.66
N ALA A 54 8.62 -21.16 14.93
CA ALA A 54 7.16 -21.14 15.10
C ALA A 54 6.78 -21.44 16.56
N THR A 55 5.80 -20.70 17.07
CA THR A 55 5.33 -20.84 18.44
C THR A 55 4.80 -22.25 18.73
N ALA A 56 5.24 -22.83 19.84
CA ALA A 56 4.87 -24.20 20.24
C ALA A 56 3.33 -24.35 20.36
N ALA A 57 2.81 -25.53 19.99
CA ALA A 57 1.37 -25.81 19.98
C ALA A 57 0.69 -25.67 21.36
N ASN A 58 1.47 -25.85 22.44
CA ASN A 58 0.99 -25.76 23.84
C ASN A 58 1.40 -24.44 24.52
N ALA A 59 1.84 -23.44 23.75
CA ALA A 59 2.22 -22.14 24.29
C ALA A 59 1.04 -21.48 25.02
N THR A 60 1.35 -20.84 26.15
CA THR A 60 0.39 -20.09 26.98
C THR A 60 0.74 -18.60 26.99
N GLY A 61 -0.20 -17.75 27.44
CA GLY A 61 0.03 -16.31 27.51
C GLY A 61 0.04 -15.61 26.13
N LEU A 62 -0.53 -16.24 25.11
CA LEU A 62 -0.64 -15.65 23.79
C LEU A 62 -1.67 -14.52 23.75
N ALA A 63 -1.52 -13.65 22.76
CA ALA A 63 -2.50 -12.60 22.50
C ALA A 63 -3.89 -13.17 22.26
N THR A 64 -4.91 -12.42 22.66
CA THR A 64 -6.33 -12.80 22.51
C THR A 64 -6.72 -13.09 21.05
N PHE A 65 -6.10 -12.36 20.12
CA PHE A 65 -6.36 -12.50 18.69
C PHE A 65 -5.35 -13.39 17.95
N ALA A 66 -4.41 -13.99 18.65
CA ALA A 66 -3.50 -14.96 18.05
C ALA A 66 -4.27 -16.11 17.39
N GLY A 67 -3.79 -16.54 16.25
CA GLY A 67 -4.25 -17.80 15.66
C GLY A 67 -3.84 -19.00 16.55
N THR A 68 -4.29 -20.19 16.21
CA THR A 68 -3.87 -21.41 16.92
C THR A 68 -2.44 -21.77 16.51
N PRO A 69 -1.47 -21.78 17.45
CA PRO A 69 -0.11 -22.18 17.12
C PRO A 69 -0.05 -23.69 16.83
N THR A 70 0.74 -24.07 15.86
CA THR A 70 0.89 -25.47 15.42
C THR A 70 2.14 -26.14 15.99
N GLY A 71 3.08 -25.35 16.48
CA GLY A 71 4.43 -25.83 16.88
C GLY A 71 5.32 -26.23 15.71
N GLN A 72 4.89 -25.92 14.48
CA GLN A 72 5.59 -26.29 13.25
C GLN A 72 5.72 -25.09 12.33
N ASN A 73 6.85 -24.96 11.67
CA ASN A 73 7.05 -23.98 10.62
C ASN A 73 6.24 -24.38 9.38
N SER A 74 5.55 -23.43 8.80
CA SER A 74 4.77 -23.61 7.55
C SER A 74 5.53 -23.15 6.33
N VAL A 75 6.50 -22.26 6.50
CA VAL A 75 7.34 -21.77 5.40
C VAL A 75 8.44 -22.78 5.11
N ILE A 76 8.36 -23.39 3.93
CA ILE A 76 9.27 -24.43 3.50
C ILE A 76 10.44 -23.80 2.74
N SER A 77 11.68 -24.21 3.09
CA SER A 77 12.89 -23.79 2.35
C SER A 77 12.93 -24.44 0.97
N ARG A 78 12.50 -23.71 -0.01
CA ARG A 78 12.57 -24.10 -1.43
C ARG A 78 12.99 -22.92 -2.29
N THR A 79 13.56 -23.22 -3.45
CA THR A 79 13.84 -22.17 -4.44
C THR A 79 12.55 -21.82 -5.16
N GLU A 80 12.23 -20.53 -5.19
CA GLU A 80 11.06 -19.98 -5.86
C GLU A 80 11.52 -18.95 -6.89
N MET A 81 10.74 -18.76 -7.95
CA MET A 81 10.88 -17.62 -8.83
C MET A 81 9.68 -16.70 -8.58
N ASP A 82 9.93 -15.41 -8.46
CA ASP A 82 8.89 -14.38 -8.35
C ASP A 82 9.16 -13.30 -9.39
N SER A 83 8.10 -12.77 -9.95
CA SER A 83 8.14 -11.64 -10.87
C SER A 83 7.04 -10.61 -10.58
N SER A 84 6.51 -10.62 -9.38
CA SER A 84 5.37 -9.80 -8.89
C SER A 84 5.56 -8.28 -9.04
N ASN A 85 6.75 -7.82 -9.37
CA ASN A 85 7.04 -6.43 -9.69
C ASN A 85 7.07 -6.12 -11.19
N SER A 86 6.82 -7.12 -12.05
CA SER A 86 6.72 -6.91 -13.48
C SER A 86 5.39 -6.26 -13.84
N ARG A 87 5.44 -5.26 -14.68
CA ARG A 87 4.26 -4.52 -15.11
C ARG A 87 4.43 -3.92 -16.48
N PHE A 88 3.31 -3.70 -17.12
CA PHE A 88 3.18 -3.08 -18.42
C PHE A 88 2.03 -2.09 -18.37
N GLY A 89 2.18 -0.95 -19.02
CA GLY A 89 1.13 0.07 -19.05
C GLY A 89 1.16 0.91 -20.30
N VAL A 90 0.02 1.50 -20.57
CA VAL A 90 -0.16 2.54 -21.57
C VAL A 90 -0.70 3.77 -20.85
N ARG A 91 -0.09 4.91 -21.07
CA ARG A 91 -0.57 6.19 -20.57
C ARG A 91 -0.53 7.24 -21.67
N GLY A 92 -1.35 8.25 -21.53
CA GLY A 92 -1.35 9.30 -22.50
C GLY A 92 -1.97 10.58 -22.03
N SER A 93 -1.81 11.62 -22.83
CA SER A 93 -2.44 12.90 -22.62
C SER A 93 -2.83 13.55 -23.93
N GLU A 94 -3.93 14.28 -23.91
CA GLU A 94 -4.44 15.11 -25.02
C GLU A 94 -4.64 16.52 -24.50
N LYS A 95 -4.14 17.52 -25.24
CA LYS A 95 -4.31 18.92 -24.91
C LYS A 95 -5.69 19.40 -25.36
N LEU A 96 -6.52 19.82 -24.41
CA LEU A 96 -7.88 20.31 -24.65
C LEU A 96 -7.95 21.82 -24.83
N GLY A 97 -6.83 22.53 -24.72
CA GLY A 97 -6.70 23.97 -24.89
C GLY A 97 -6.18 24.67 -23.63
N ARG A 98 -5.55 25.82 -23.79
CA ARG A 98 -4.86 26.56 -22.72
C ARG A 98 -3.92 25.63 -21.95
N ASP A 99 -4.17 25.42 -20.63
CA ASP A 99 -3.40 24.55 -19.75
C ASP A 99 -4.13 23.23 -19.40
N LEU A 100 -5.33 23.00 -19.97
CA LEU A 100 -6.14 21.83 -19.71
C LEU A 100 -5.74 20.65 -20.59
N LYS A 101 -5.57 19.47 -19.95
CA LYS A 101 -5.30 18.19 -20.61
C LYS A 101 -6.27 17.12 -20.15
N ALA A 102 -6.72 16.27 -21.05
CA ALA A 102 -7.21 14.94 -20.70
C ALA A 102 -6.00 14.02 -20.48
N ILE A 103 -6.08 13.15 -19.49
CA ILE A 103 -5.05 12.16 -19.18
C ILE A 103 -5.69 10.79 -18.98
N PHE A 104 -4.96 9.74 -19.31
CA PHE A 104 -5.36 8.38 -18.98
C PHE A 104 -4.15 7.50 -18.66
N GLN A 105 -4.41 6.43 -17.93
CA GLN A 105 -3.45 5.35 -17.68
C GLN A 105 -4.20 4.02 -17.58
N LEU A 106 -3.60 2.97 -18.13
CA LEU A 106 -4.00 1.58 -17.94
C LEU A 106 -2.74 0.78 -17.60
N GLU A 107 -2.65 0.23 -16.40
CA GLU A 107 -1.48 -0.54 -15.95
C GLU A 107 -1.90 -1.96 -15.56
N THR A 108 -1.13 -2.93 -16.03
CA THR A 108 -1.32 -4.36 -15.80
C THR A 108 -0.08 -4.92 -15.14
N GLU A 109 -0.24 -5.71 -14.08
CA GLU A 109 0.79 -6.58 -13.55
C GLU A 109 0.79 -7.88 -14.38
N PHE A 110 1.97 -8.38 -14.70
CA PHE A 110 2.12 -9.67 -15.37
C PHE A 110 3.26 -10.45 -14.74
N HIS A 111 3.17 -11.76 -14.82
CA HIS A 111 4.16 -12.66 -14.27
C HIS A 111 4.90 -13.36 -15.41
N VAL A 112 6.24 -13.23 -15.45
CA VAL A 112 7.08 -13.89 -16.47
C VAL A 112 7.41 -15.34 -16.11
N ASP A 113 7.10 -15.75 -14.89
CA ASP A 113 7.31 -17.07 -14.31
C ASP A 113 6.04 -17.91 -14.24
N SER A 114 4.87 -17.30 -14.46
CA SER A 114 3.55 -17.98 -14.40
C SER A 114 2.58 -17.43 -15.45
N ASN A 115 1.40 -18.01 -15.54
CA ASN A 115 0.35 -17.60 -16.48
C ASN A 115 -0.67 -16.62 -15.85
N ASP A 116 -0.45 -16.17 -14.63
CA ASP A 116 -1.38 -15.31 -13.92
C ASP A 116 -1.21 -13.85 -14.35
N SER A 117 -2.23 -13.33 -15.00
CA SER A 117 -2.32 -11.91 -15.33
C SER A 117 -3.78 -11.49 -15.43
N ALA A 118 -4.08 -10.27 -14.96
CA ALA A 118 -5.38 -9.66 -15.19
C ALA A 118 -5.17 -8.24 -15.74
N PHE A 119 -5.97 -7.88 -16.75
CA PHE A 119 -5.83 -6.59 -17.42
C PHE A 119 -6.27 -5.43 -16.54
N ALA A 120 -5.51 -4.32 -16.56
CA ALA A 120 -5.83 -3.06 -15.87
C ALA A 120 -6.08 -3.18 -14.35
N GLN A 121 -5.44 -4.14 -13.68
CA GLN A 121 -5.62 -4.36 -12.23
C GLN A 121 -4.78 -3.42 -11.36
N ARG A 122 -3.82 -2.71 -11.95
CA ARG A 122 -3.05 -1.67 -11.26
C ARG A 122 -3.69 -0.30 -11.47
N ASP A 123 -2.96 0.80 -11.35
CA ASP A 123 -3.51 2.15 -11.51
C ASP A 123 -4.04 2.36 -12.93
N SER A 124 -5.35 2.48 -13.04
CA SER A 124 -6.08 2.60 -14.30
C SER A 124 -7.17 3.64 -14.14
N PHE A 125 -7.02 4.75 -14.87
CA PHE A 125 -7.89 5.93 -14.70
C PHE A 125 -7.96 6.78 -15.96
N VAL A 126 -8.96 7.64 -15.99
CA VAL A 126 -9.06 8.79 -16.87
C VAL A 126 -9.16 10.06 -16.00
N GLY A 127 -8.66 11.19 -16.49
CA GLY A 127 -8.69 12.42 -15.70
C GLY A 127 -8.54 13.68 -16.51
N LEU A 128 -8.71 14.81 -15.82
CA LEU A 128 -8.43 16.15 -16.32
C LEU A 128 -7.33 16.77 -15.46
N SER A 129 -6.34 17.36 -16.11
CA SER A 129 -5.19 17.97 -15.47
C SER A 129 -4.97 19.41 -15.94
N SER A 130 -4.70 20.30 -15.00
CA SER A 130 -4.34 21.70 -15.24
C SER A 130 -3.26 22.13 -14.26
N LYS A 131 -2.33 22.95 -14.73
CA LYS A 131 -1.30 23.53 -13.86
C LYS A 131 -1.87 24.52 -12.83
N ALA A 132 -3.01 25.12 -13.14
CA ALA A 132 -3.62 26.15 -12.31
C ALA A 132 -4.48 25.59 -11.19
N TRP A 133 -5.23 24.49 -11.43
CA TRP A 133 -6.18 23.95 -10.45
C TRP A 133 -5.93 22.47 -10.10
N GLY A 134 -4.87 21.84 -10.62
CA GLY A 134 -4.49 20.47 -10.28
C GLY A 134 -5.13 19.42 -11.18
N THR A 135 -5.28 18.21 -10.66
CA THR A 135 -5.70 17.04 -11.44
C THR A 135 -6.86 16.34 -10.75
N VAL A 136 -7.91 16.01 -11.51
CA VAL A 136 -9.00 15.12 -11.08
C VAL A 136 -8.89 13.81 -11.85
N LYS A 137 -8.96 12.67 -11.16
CA LYS A 137 -8.86 11.32 -11.73
C LYS A 137 -10.06 10.48 -11.30
N LEU A 138 -10.55 9.63 -12.21
CA LEU A 138 -11.63 8.67 -11.99
C LEU A 138 -11.17 7.28 -12.41
N GLY A 139 -11.34 6.27 -11.56
CA GLY A 139 -10.95 4.90 -11.93
C GLY A 139 -10.52 4.03 -10.75
N ARG A 140 -9.44 3.30 -10.93
CA ARG A 140 -8.79 2.47 -9.93
C ARG A 140 -7.37 2.97 -9.69
N MET A 141 -6.98 3.26 -8.46
CA MET A 141 -5.63 3.74 -8.14
C MET A 141 -5.25 3.57 -6.68
N ASP A 142 -3.97 3.68 -6.40
CA ASP A 142 -3.43 3.69 -5.05
C ASP A 142 -3.97 4.88 -4.25
N THR A 143 -4.15 4.71 -2.94
CA THR A 143 -4.62 5.79 -2.07
C THR A 143 -3.51 6.81 -1.82
N PRO A 144 -3.83 8.09 -1.58
CA PRO A 144 -2.85 9.09 -1.14
C PRO A 144 -2.06 8.66 0.10
N PHE A 145 -2.69 7.99 1.06
CA PHE A 145 -2.01 7.41 2.22
C PHE A 145 -0.88 6.47 1.83
N LYS A 146 -1.07 5.68 0.77
CA LYS A 146 -0.05 4.77 0.26
C LYS A 146 1.05 5.52 -0.50
N THR A 147 0.70 6.49 -1.35
CA THR A 147 1.64 7.10 -2.30
C THR A 147 2.50 8.21 -1.69
N PHE A 148 2.00 8.90 -0.65
CA PHE A 148 2.73 9.95 0.05
C PHE A 148 3.42 9.49 1.33
N GLY A 149 3.07 8.33 1.84
CA GLY A 149 3.53 7.83 3.12
C GLY A 149 4.72 6.87 3.05
N ASP A 150 5.29 6.60 1.87
CA ASP A 150 6.41 5.67 1.65
C ASP A 150 7.01 6.06 0.30
N ASP A 151 7.96 6.97 0.34
CA ASP A 151 8.51 7.58 -0.87
C ASP A 151 9.61 6.74 -1.50
N ILE A 152 10.42 6.07 -0.66
CA ILE A 152 11.54 5.27 -1.14
C ILE A 152 11.18 3.79 -1.16
N SER A 153 10.93 3.27 -2.36
CA SER A 153 10.83 1.82 -2.54
C SER A 153 12.21 1.17 -2.47
N PHE A 154 12.35 0.08 -1.70
CA PHE A 154 13.61 -0.67 -1.53
C PHE A 154 14.16 -1.12 -2.90
N LEU A 155 15.34 -0.62 -3.28
CA LEU A 155 15.96 -0.81 -4.61
C LEU A 155 15.03 -0.50 -5.82
N GLY A 156 13.98 0.30 -5.62
CA GLY A 156 12.98 0.58 -6.65
C GLY A 156 11.94 -0.52 -6.86
N ILE A 157 11.82 -1.43 -5.87
CA ILE A 157 10.85 -2.53 -5.84
C ILE A 157 9.56 -2.01 -5.19
N SER A 158 8.46 -2.12 -5.89
CA SER A 158 7.15 -1.75 -5.36
C SER A 158 6.61 -2.81 -4.39
N SER A 159 5.54 -2.47 -3.67
CA SER A 159 4.82 -3.41 -2.79
C SER A 159 4.44 -4.71 -3.48
N GLY A 160 4.28 -5.78 -2.72
CA GLY A 160 3.97 -7.12 -3.23
C GLY A 160 5.20 -8.02 -3.35
N ASN A 161 6.34 -7.59 -2.86
CA ASN A 161 7.58 -8.35 -2.78
C ASN A 161 7.95 -8.58 -1.32
N PHE A 162 8.83 -9.56 -1.03
CA PHE A 162 9.25 -9.89 0.34
C PHE A 162 10.03 -8.78 1.05
N VAL A 163 10.59 -7.82 0.33
CA VAL A 163 11.22 -6.63 0.90
C VAL A 163 10.21 -5.49 1.17
N SER A 164 8.92 -5.68 0.90
CA SER A 164 7.92 -4.67 1.21
C SER A 164 7.64 -4.61 2.71
N THR A 165 7.88 -3.46 3.32
CA THR A 165 7.60 -3.20 4.73
C THR A 165 6.12 -2.97 5.03
N SER A 166 5.30 -2.79 4.01
CA SER A 166 3.87 -2.49 4.14
C SER A 166 3.08 -3.54 4.96
N ASN A 167 3.56 -4.79 5.01
CA ASN A 167 2.94 -5.85 5.79
C ASN A 167 3.08 -5.65 7.30
N LEU A 168 4.17 -5.01 7.76
CA LEU A 168 4.37 -4.64 9.16
C LEU A 168 3.87 -3.21 9.42
N LEU A 169 4.24 -2.28 8.55
CA LEU A 169 3.95 -0.87 8.73
C LEU A 169 2.44 -0.60 8.71
N ARG A 170 1.68 -1.24 7.78
CA ARG A 170 0.30 -0.87 7.46
C ARG A 170 -0.76 -1.94 7.68
N LYS A 171 -0.42 -3.08 8.35
CA LYS A 171 -1.34 -4.17 8.69
C LYS A 171 -1.33 -4.49 10.18
N THR A 172 -2.19 -5.42 10.58
CA THR A 172 -2.20 -6.03 11.92
C THR A 172 -1.29 -7.24 11.97
N GLY A 173 -0.80 -7.61 13.17
CA GLY A 173 0.01 -8.83 13.38
C GLY A 173 -0.78 -10.11 13.57
N PHE A 174 -2.12 -10.08 13.61
CA PHE A 174 -2.96 -11.22 13.98
C PHE A 174 -3.85 -11.76 12.85
N GLY A 175 -3.46 -11.60 11.61
CA GLY A 175 -4.22 -12.16 10.50
C GLY A 175 -3.65 -11.74 9.16
N THR A 176 -4.17 -12.36 8.10
CA THR A 176 -3.66 -12.16 6.73
C THR A 176 -4.66 -11.49 5.80
N ASN A 177 -5.89 -11.20 6.28
CA ASN A 177 -6.91 -10.56 5.46
C ASN A 177 -6.54 -9.12 5.14
N SER A 178 -6.58 -8.76 3.86
CA SER A 178 -6.21 -7.44 3.35
C SER A 178 -7.10 -6.29 3.83
N ALA A 179 -8.28 -6.57 4.38
CA ALA A 179 -9.17 -5.55 4.93
C ALA A 179 -8.55 -4.75 6.08
N SER A 180 -7.54 -5.30 6.79
CA SER A 180 -6.79 -4.57 7.82
C SER A 180 -5.69 -3.66 7.25
N SER A 181 -5.46 -3.65 5.96
CA SER A 181 -4.35 -2.93 5.36
C SER A 181 -4.72 -1.48 5.10
N PHE A 182 -3.81 -0.55 5.46
CA PHE A 182 -3.78 0.83 5.02
C PHE A 182 -2.82 1.04 3.83
N HIS A 183 -2.49 -0.02 3.09
CA HIS A 183 -1.69 0.02 1.87
C HIS A 183 -2.56 -0.41 0.69
N LEU A 184 -3.54 0.42 0.35
CA LEU A 184 -4.63 0.05 -0.54
C LEU A 184 -4.47 0.60 -1.95
N ARG A 185 -4.99 -0.18 -2.91
CA ARG A 185 -5.44 0.29 -4.23
C ARG A 185 -6.94 0.11 -4.29
N ARG A 186 -7.66 1.23 -4.47
CA ARG A 186 -9.12 1.22 -4.47
C ARG A 186 -9.67 1.32 -5.89
N GLN A 187 -10.84 0.73 -6.08
CA GLN A 187 -11.70 0.89 -7.26
C GLN A 187 -12.81 1.90 -6.96
N ASN A 188 -13.53 2.35 -7.99
CA ASN A 188 -14.60 3.33 -7.87
C ASN A 188 -14.11 4.62 -7.18
N VAL A 189 -12.98 5.11 -7.65
CA VAL A 189 -12.24 6.22 -7.05
C VAL A 189 -12.57 7.52 -7.76
N VAL A 190 -12.75 8.57 -6.96
CA VAL A 190 -12.56 9.97 -7.34
C VAL A 190 -11.39 10.51 -6.55
N GLN A 191 -10.36 11.01 -7.23
CA GLN A 191 -9.15 11.59 -6.61
C GLN A 191 -8.90 12.99 -7.17
N TYR A 192 -8.53 13.90 -6.28
CA TYR A 192 -8.00 15.21 -6.64
C TYR A 192 -6.56 15.33 -6.14
N GLU A 193 -5.68 15.84 -7.00
CA GLU A 193 -4.30 16.20 -6.70
C GLU A 193 -4.11 17.70 -6.89
N SER A 194 -3.58 18.39 -5.89
CA SER A 194 -3.34 19.83 -5.97
C SER A 194 -2.18 20.16 -6.90
N PRO A 195 -2.11 21.40 -7.43
CA PRO A 195 -0.85 21.93 -7.92
C PRO A 195 0.16 22.05 -6.78
N GLU A 196 1.45 22.05 -7.13
CA GLU A 196 2.51 22.43 -6.18
C GLU A 196 2.46 23.94 -5.93
N PHE A 197 2.52 24.32 -4.65
CA PHE A 197 2.60 25.72 -4.23
C PHE A 197 3.59 25.88 -3.08
N GLY A 198 4.71 26.56 -3.33
CA GLY A 198 5.73 26.83 -2.31
C GLY A 198 6.42 25.59 -1.74
N GLY A 199 6.48 24.54 -2.51
CA GLY A 199 6.99 23.23 -2.13
C GLY A 199 5.93 22.32 -1.51
N PHE A 200 4.67 22.77 -1.36
CA PHE A 200 3.55 21.96 -0.87
C PHE A 200 2.73 21.44 -2.03
N ASP A 201 2.35 20.18 -1.97
CA ASP A 201 1.31 19.55 -2.76
C ASP A 201 0.55 18.52 -1.91
N GLY A 202 -0.52 17.98 -2.45
CA GLY A 202 -1.32 17.01 -1.73
C GLY A 202 -2.40 16.39 -2.59
N ALA A 203 -3.03 15.36 -2.04
CA ALA A 203 -4.11 14.65 -2.69
C ALA A 203 -5.21 14.28 -1.70
N VAL A 204 -6.44 14.17 -2.21
CA VAL A 204 -7.58 13.62 -1.50
C VAL A 204 -8.32 12.64 -2.40
N GLN A 205 -8.72 11.50 -1.84
CA GLN A 205 -9.39 10.43 -2.54
C GLN A 205 -10.63 9.98 -1.77
N TYR A 206 -11.69 9.70 -2.50
CA TYR A 206 -12.87 8.99 -2.02
C TYR A 206 -13.08 7.76 -2.91
N SER A 207 -13.34 6.61 -2.28
CA SER A 207 -13.73 5.40 -2.98
C SER A 207 -14.93 4.75 -2.31
N THR A 208 -15.92 4.34 -3.10
CA THR A 208 -17.04 3.52 -2.64
C THR A 208 -16.77 2.04 -2.94
N ASP A 209 -17.35 1.18 -2.13
CA ASP A 209 -17.44 -0.24 -2.41
C ASP A 209 -18.91 -0.54 -2.76
N GLU A 210 -19.16 -1.22 -3.88
CA GLU A 210 -20.50 -1.54 -4.36
C GLU A 210 -21.23 -2.60 -3.52
N ALA A 211 -20.64 -2.99 -2.37
CA ALA A 211 -21.20 -3.93 -1.42
C ALA A 211 -22.14 -3.28 -0.38
N ASP A 212 -22.83 -2.20 -0.75
CA ASP A 212 -23.80 -1.53 0.11
C ASP A 212 -24.93 -2.47 0.52
N THR A 213 -25.29 -2.41 1.82
CA THR A 213 -26.46 -3.08 2.37
C THR A 213 -27.40 -2.05 3.01
N ALA A 214 -28.55 -2.47 3.50
CA ALA A 214 -29.48 -1.59 4.23
C ALA A 214 -28.82 -0.88 5.42
N THR A 215 -27.86 -1.52 6.07
CA THR A 215 -27.21 -1.03 7.30
C THR A 215 -25.74 -0.61 7.12
N ARG A 216 -25.04 -1.08 6.09
CA ARG A 216 -23.63 -0.86 5.86
C ARG A 216 -23.37 -0.16 4.53
N LYS A 217 -22.40 0.76 4.54
CA LYS A 217 -21.97 1.50 3.36
C LYS A 217 -20.43 1.55 3.32
N PRO A 218 -19.80 0.49 2.81
CA PRO A 218 -18.34 0.44 2.75
C PRO A 218 -17.75 1.54 1.88
N HIS A 219 -16.83 2.33 2.42
CA HIS A 219 -16.11 3.35 1.68
C HIS A 219 -14.80 3.72 2.38
N VAL A 220 -13.91 4.35 1.63
CA VAL A 220 -12.62 4.84 2.10
C VAL A 220 -12.45 6.31 1.75
N TRP A 221 -11.97 7.08 2.73
CA TRP A 221 -11.39 8.41 2.54
C TRP A 221 -9.90 8.34 2.78
N SER A 222 -9.13 8.93 1.89
CA SER A 222 -7.68 9.03 2.03
C SER A 222 -7.23 10.42 1.63
N GLY A 223 -6.31 11.01 2.38
CA GLY A 223 -5.74 12.31 2.07
C GLY A 223 -4.30 12.39 2.54
N ALA A 224 -3.49 13.17 1.82
CA ALA A 224 -2.12 13.44 2.18
C ALA A 224 -1.70 14.82 1.72
N VAL A 225 -0.73 15.37 2.43
CA VAL A 225 0.00 16.59 2.08
C VAL A 225 1.49 16.32 2.19
N GLU A 226 2.25 16.87 1.26
CA GLU A 226 3.69 16.77 1.21
C GLU A 226 4.31 18.16 1.12
N TRP A 227 5.47 18.33 1.71
CA TRP A 227 6.31 19.49 1.55
C TRP A 227 7.72 19.08 1.20
N GLN A 228 8.28 19.70 0.16
CA GLN A 228 9.64 19.46 -0.28
C GLN A 228 10.39 20.78 -0.49
N ARG A 229 11.56 20.90 0.13
CA ARG A 229 12.45 22.03 -0.10
C ARG A 229 13.92 21.68 0.13
N GLY A 230 14.76 21.95 -0.86
CA GLY A 230 16.17 21.59 -0.83
C GLY A 230 16.36 20.07 -0.79
N GLY A 231 17.06 19.58 0.25
CA GLY A 231 17.25 18.14 0.47
C GLY A 231 16.20 17.50 1.37
N PHE A 232 15.26 18.28 1.93
CA PHE A 232 14.23 17.81 2.85
C PHE A 232 12.91 17.55 2.15
N LYS A 233 12.25 16.48 2.55
CA LYS A 233 10.89 16.11 2.19
C LYS A 233 10.16 15.65 3.45
N ALA A 234 8.92 16.06 3.62
CA ALA A 234 8.07 15.64 4.73
C ALA A 234 6.66 15.42 4.25
N SER A 235 6.00 14.38 4.69
CA SER A 235 4.59 14.15 4.38
C SER A 235 3.78 13.81 5.64
N LEU A 236 2.48 14.09 5.55
CA LEU A 236 1.48 13.67 6.52
C LEU A 236 0.29 13.10 5.76
N ALA A 237 -0.09 11.87 6.07
CA ALA A 237 -1.20 11.17 5.45
C ALA A 237 -2.22 10.71 6.50
N TYR A 238 -3.49 10.70 6.10
CA TYR A 238 -4.62 10.20 6.87
C TYR A 238 -5.54 9.37 6.00
N GLU A 239 -5.98 8.23 6.55
CA GLU A 239 -6.93 7.36 5.86
C GLU A 239 -7.96 6.82 6.84
N GLU A 240 -9.22 6.70 6.42
CA GLU A 240 -10.27 6.07 7.18
C GLU A 240 -11.10 5.11 6.33
N HIS A 241 -11.42 3.98 6.93
CA HIS A 241 -12.24 2.92 6.35
C HIS A 241 -13.55 2.79 7.12
N TRP A 242 -14.63 2.82 6.40
CA TRP A 242 -15.96 2.58 6.95
C TRP A 242 -16.48 1.24 6.47
N ASP A 243 -16.95 0.40 7.42
CA ASP A 243 -17.57 -0.91 7.17
C ASP A 243 -16.70 -1.93 6.41
N LEU A 244 -15.37 -1.79 6.46
CA LEU A 244 -14.43 -2.77 5.92
C LEU A 244 -14.06 -3.86 6.93
N PHE A 245 -14.27 -3.64 8.24
CA PHE A 245 -14.05 -4.62 9.30
C PHE A 245 -12.62 -5.16 9.36
N GLY A 246 -11.62 -4.28 9.28
CA GLY A 246 -10.21 -4.66 9.32
C GLY A 246 -9.82 -5.45 10.58
N GLY A 247 -10.45 -5.17 11.72
CA GLY A 247 -10.34 -5.98 12.94
C GLY A 247 -11.00 -7.34 12.81
N SER A 248 -12.32 -7.38 12.66
CA SER A 248 -13.14 -8.60 12.67
C SER A 248 -12.80 -9.61 11.59
N ARG A 249 -12.29 -9.18 10.45
CA ARG A 249 -11.85 -10.09 9.37
C ARG A 249 -10.55 -10.83 9.68
N ASN A 250 -9.84 -10.40 10.73
CA ASN A 250 -8.54 -10.96 11.12
C ASN A 250 -8.55 -11.67 12.48
N VAL A 251 -9.61 -11.53 13.28
CA VAL A 251 -9.74 -12.23 14.57
C VAL A 251 -10.43 -13.59 14.40
N PRO A 252 -10.30 -14.52 15.37
CA PRO A 252 -11.05 -15.77 15.36
C PRO A 252 -12.56 -15.55 15.20
N THR A 253 -13.24 -16.42 14.45
CA THR A 253 -14.68 -16.29 14.08
C THR A 253 -15.58 -16.06 15.30
N ALA A 254 -15.29 -16.68 16.44
CA ALA A 254 -16.06 -16.49 17.68
C ALA A 254 -16.02 -15.04 18.20
N MET A 255 -15.03 -14.25 17.83
CA MET A 255 -14.86 -12.85 18.23
C MET A 255 -15.27 -11.85 17.13
N SER A 256 -15.45 -12.32 15.90
CA SER A 256 -15.72 -11.51 14.73
C SER A 256 -17.14 -10.95 14.70
N ASN A 257 -17.29 -9.68 14.35
CA ASN A 257 -18.58 -9.02 14.11
C ASN A 257 -18.95 -8.95 12.63
N PHE A 258 -18.12 -9.46 11.73
CA PHE A 258 -18.28 -9.25 10.29
C PHE A 258 -19.66 -9.69 9.78
N ASN A 259 -20.23 -10.76 10.31
CA ASN A 259 -21.54 -11.27 9.91
C ASN A 259 -22.73 -10.63 10.65
N ASP A 260 -22.48 -9.79 11.67
CA ASP A 260 -23.55 -9.08 12.40
C ASP A 260 -23.88 -7.76 11.71
N GLN A 261 -25.03 -7.71 11.05
CA GLN A 261 -25.47 -6.55 10.28
C GLN A 261 -25.76 -5.29 11.14
N ASN A 262 -25.87 -5.43 12.46
CA ASN A 262 -26.08 -4.30 13.37
C ASN A 262 -24.77 -3.64 13.81
N VAL A 263 -23.62 -4.29 13.56
CA VAL A 263 -22.31 -3.75 13.88
C VAL A 263 -21.75 -2.99 12.69
N ARG A 264 -21.13 -1.85 12.98
CA ARG A 264 -20.40 -0.99 12.03
C ARG A 264 -18.93 -0.97 12.41
N SER A 265 -18.05 -0.85 11.43
CA SER A 265 -16.63 -0.62 11.66
C SER A 265 -16.19 0.77 11.17
N HIS A 266 -15.20 1.33 11.87
CA HIS A 266 -14.55 2.58 11.49
C HIS A 266 -13.06 2.51 11.85
N ASP A 267 -12.24 2.18 10.86
CA ASP A 267 -10.81 2.03 11.02
C ASP A 267 -10.10 3.30 10.53
N LYS A 268 -8.98 3.69 11.16
CA LYS A 268 -8.26 4.94 10.89
C LYS A 268 -6.76 4.72 10.95
N ALA A 269 -6.03 5.45 10.13
CA ALA A 269 -4.58 5.53 10.28
C ALA A 269 -4.05 6.95 10.01
N TRP A 270 -2.96 7.28 10.70
CA TRP A 270 -2.11 8.45 10.47
C TRP A 270 -0.71 7.98 10.15
N GLN A 271 -0.08 8.60 9.18
CA GLN A 271 1.33 8.36 8.84
C GLN A 271 2.03 9.68 8.65
N GLY A 272 3.23 9.81 9.23
CA GLY A 272 4.17 10.89 8.96
C GLY A 272 5.47 10.32 8.42
N MET A 273 6.03 10.96 7.41
CA MET A 273 7.32 10.62 6.80
C MET A 273 8.23 11.83 6.82
N LEU A 274 9.51 11.60 7.09
CA LEU A 274 10.59 12.57 6.96
C LEU A 274 11.72 11.97 6.12
N GLN A 275 12.15 12.68 5.10
CA GLN A 275 13.24 12.30 4.24
C GLN A 275 14.30 13.40 4.18
N TYR A 276 15.57 13.00 4.15
CA TYR A 276 16.69 13.90 3.94
C TYR A 276 17.68 13.35 2.93
N LYS A 277 17.90 14.10 1.84
CA LYS A 277 18.87 13.79 0.81
C LYS A 277 20.16 14.58 1.04
N TRP A 278 21.25 13.85 1.27
CA TRP A 278 22.59 14.41 1.44
C TRP A 278 23.54 13.84 0.39
N GLY A 279 23.81 14.63 -0.63
CA GLY A 279 24.63 14.19 -1.76
C GLY A 279 24.07 12.96 -2.47
N ARG A 280 24.73 11.82 -2.32
CA ARG A 280 24.35 10.53 -2.91
C ARG A 280 23.64 9.61 -1.91
N HIS A 281 23.35 10.09 -0.72
CA HIS A 281 22.65 9.36 0.34
C HIS A 281 21.26 9.94 0.55
N THR A 282 20.30 9.08 0.78
CA THR A 282 18.95 9.47 1.20
C THR A 282 18.61 8.69 2.46
N PHE A 283 18.09 9.38 3.45
CA PHE A 283 17.58 8.83 4.69
C PHE A 283 16.08 9.08 4.74
N GLU A 284 15.30 8.09 5.17
CA GLU A 284 13.87 8.22 5.38
C GLU A 284 13.50 7.63 6.73
N ALA A 285 12.52 8.22 7.39
CA ALA A 285 11.94 7.73 8.62
C ALA A 285 10.43 7.92 8.59
N ASP A 286 9.70 6.85 8.87
CA ASP A 286 8.26 6.79 8.88
C ASP A 286 7.72 6.41 10.25
N TYR A 287 6.60 7.01 10.61
CA TYR A 287 5.81 6.62 11.76
C TYR A 287 4.35 6.51 11.39
N ILE A 288 3.71 5.41 11.79
CA ILE A 288 2.30 5.17 11.55
C ILE A 288 1.59 4.77 12.85
N GLN A 289 0.37 5.28 13.02
CA GLN A 289 -0.58 4.82 14.02
C GLN A 289 -1.82 4.29 13.32
N LYS A 290 -2.23 3.06 13.65
CA LYS A 290 -3.42 2.39 13.10
C LYS A 290 -4.40 2.10 14.22
N LYS A 291 -5.68 2.31 13.97
CA LYS A 291 -6.76 2.01 14.91
C LYS A 291 -7.96 1.41 14.20
N TYR A 292 -8.39 0.26 14.68
CA TYR A 292 -9.54 -0.50 14.21
C TYR A 292 -10.62 -0.44 15.29
N ASN A 293 -11.85 -0.06 14.94
CA ASN A 293 -12.94 0.08 15.89
C ASN A 293 -14.24 -0.50 15.35
N GLU A 294 -14.95 -1.20 16.21
CA GLU A 294 -16.27 -1.76 15.92
C GLU A 294 -17.22 -1.50 17.08
N ASN A 295 -18.47 -1.09 16.80
CA ASN A 295 -19.46 -0.74 17.80
C ASN A 295 -20.24 -1.97 18.32
N ALA A 296 -19.55 -3.10 18.49
CA ALA A 296 -20.13 -4.33 19.00
C ALA A 296 -20.66 -4.18 20.43
N THR A 297 -21.75 -4.90 20.75
CA THR A 297 -22.39 -4.93 22.07
C THR A 297 -22.41 -6.32 22.71
N VAL A 298 -22.15 -7.37 21.92
CA VAL A 298 -22.18 -8.75 22.39
C VAL A 298 -20.89 -9.09 23.14
N THR A 299 -21.02 -9.58 24.37
CA THR A 299 -19.89 -9.95 25.22
C THR A 299 -18.92 -10.90 24.53
N GLY A 300 -17.62 -10.60 24.64
CA GLY A 300 -16.54 -11.38 24.08
C GLY A 300 -16.17 -11.04 22.62
N ARG A 301 -16.97 -10.24 21.93
CA ARG A 301 -16.69 -9.79 20.55
C ARG A 301 -15.57 -8.75 20.50
N PHE A 302 -14.93 -8.64 19.35
CA PHE A 302 -13.95 -7.62 19.05
C PHE A 302 -14.57 -6.21 19.19
N SER A 303 -13.88 -5.31 19.82
CA SER A 303 -14.29 -3.91 19.96
C SER A 303 -13.26 -2.96 19.34
N SER A 304 -11.98 -3.11 19.70
CA SER A 304 -10.93 -2.28 19.10
C SER A 304 -9.54 -2.94 19.16
N TYR A 305 -8.68 -2.49 18.27
CA TYR A 305 -7.23 -2.69 18.32
C TYR A 305 -6.54 -1.46 17.79
N GLN A 306 -5.43 -1.08 18.43
CA GLN A 306 -4.56 -0.05 17.90
C GLN A 306 -3.10 -0.43 18.08
N ASN A 307 -2.25 -0.07 17.12
CA ASN A 307 -0.81 -0.17 17.26
C ASN A 307 -0.09 0.92 16.47
N ASN A 308 1.16 1.13 16.85
CA ASN A 308 2.09 1.97 16.12
C ASN A 308 3.09 1.09 15.37
N ALA A 309 3.66 1.63 14.31
CA ALA A 309 4.81 1.06 13.64
C ALA A 309 5.71 2.19 13.14
N TYR A 310 6.99 1.89 12.96
CA TYR A 310 7.96 2.85 12.47
C TYR A 310 8.97 2.15 11.57
N GLU A 311 9.56 2.94 10.67
CA GLU A 311 10.53 2.51 9.69
C GLU A 311 11.67 3.51 9.61
N VAL A 312 12.86 3.02 9.34
CA VAL A 312 14.02 3.84 8.98
C VAL A 312 14.75 3.21 7.81
N LEU A 313 15.10 4.02 6.84
CA LEU A 313 15.72 3.59 5.60
C LEU A 313 16.96 4.44 5.29
N TRP A 314 17.99 3.80 4.75
CA TRP A 314 19.16 4.43 4.16
C TRP A 314 19.40 3.90 2.75
N ASP A 315 19.32 4.78 1.76
CA ASP A 315 19.68 4.55 0.36
C ASP A 315 20.98 5.25 0.03
N ALA A 316 21.95 4.52 -0.49
CA ALA A 316 23.27 5.03 -0.84
C ALA A 316 23.67 4.70 -2.28
N ARG A 317 23.87 5.74 -3.10
CA ARG A 317 24.41 5.63 -4.46
C ARG A 317 25.90 5.91 -4.44
N TRP A 318 26.74 4.88 -4.25
CA TRP A 318 28.19 5.02 -4.16
C TRP A 318 28.81 5.53 -5.45
N THR A 319 28.32 5.03 -6.57
CA THR A 319 28.70 5.43 -7.91
C THR A 319 27.45 5.52 -8.81
N ASN A 320 27.61 5.76 -10.10
CA ASN A 320 26.49 5.65 -11.04
C ASN A 320 26.05 4.20 -11.26
N ALA A 321 26.93 3.22 -10.97
CA ALA A 321 26.67 1.81 -11.13
C ALA A 321 26.26 1.11 -9.83
N TRP A 322 26.73 1.53 -8.67
CA TRP A 322 26.51 0.83 -7.41
C TRP A 322 25.55 1.58 -6.49
N ARG A 323 24.51 0.87 -6.04
CA ARG A 323 23.52 1.32 -5.04
C ARG A 323 23.40 0.27 -3.95
N THR A 324 23.33 0.68 -2.70
CA THR A 324 22.98 -0.18 -1.57
C THR A 324 21.84 0.44 -0.78
N MET A 325 21.02 -0.41 -0.17
CA MET A 325 19.97 0.02 0.75
C MET A 325 19.98 -0.83 2.01
N LEU A 326 19.64 -0.18 3.11
CA LEU A 326 19.38 -0.79 4.41
C LEU A 326 18.10 -0.19 4.96
N GLU A 327 17.21 -1.05 5.44
CA GLU A 327 15.91 -0.62 5.96
C GLU A 327 15.51 -1.51 7.14
N TYR A 328 14.95 -0.87 8.16
CA TYR A 328 14.41 -1.55 9.33
C TYR A 328 13.02 -1.04 9.63
N VAL A 329 12.06 -1.96 9.77
CA VAL A 329 10.69 -1.69 10.18
C VAL A 329 10.36 -2.45 11.45
N LYS A 330 9.59 -1.82 12.34
CA LYS A 330 9.03 -2.47 13.54
C LYS A 330 7.58 -2.06 13.73
N ALA A 331 6.71 -3.07 13.96
CA ALA A 331 5.35 -2.90 14.42
C ALA A 331 5.27 -3.27 15.91
N GLU A 332 4.67 -2.41 16.72
CA GLU A 332 4.46 -2.66 18.15
C GLU A 332 3.30 -3.63 18.38
N LYS A 333 3.26 -4.29 19.55
CA LYS A 333 2.18 -5.20 19.92
C LYS A 333 0.81 -4.54 20.06
N GLY A 334 0.82 -3.22 20.31
CA GLY A 334 -0.38 -2.42 20.45
C GLY A 334 -1.21 -2.73 21.70
N SER A 335 -2.47 -2.31 21.65
CA SER A 335 -3.48 -2.54 22.68
C SER A 335 -4.82 -2.91 22.06
N CYS A 336 -5.65 -3.66 22.78
CA CYS A 336 -6.94 -4.12 22.29
C CYS A 336 -8.04 -4.03 23.33
N SER A 337 -9.29 -4.07 22.86
CA SER A 337 -10.44 -4.29 23.72
C SER A 337 -11.44 -5.26 23.11
N ARG A 338 -12.21 -5.90 23.97
CA ARG A 338 -13.37 -6.75 23.67
C ARG A 338 -14.54 -6.30 24.52
N VAL A 339 -15.75 -6.55 24.06
CA VAL A 339 -16.95 -6.21 24.82
C VAL A 339 -17.00 -7.06 26.10
N ASN A 340 -16.97 -6.42 27.28
CA ASN A 340 -17.05 -7.04 28.60
C ASN A 340 -16.13 -8.27 28.79
N ALA A 341 -14.94 -8.28 28.17
CA ALA A 341 -14.00 -9.40 28.24
C ALA A 341 -12.55 -8.90 28.20
N ALA A 342 -11.65 -9.64 28.82
CA ALA A 342 -10.22 -9.34 28.80
C ALA A 342 -9.65 -9.42 27.39
N CYS A 343 -8.68 -8.55 27.09
CA CYS A 343 -7.95 -8.51 25.83
C CYS A 343 -6.45 -8.34 26.08
N VAL A 344 -5.64 -9.21 25.48
CA VAL A 344 -4.18 -9.25 25.63
C VAL A 344 -3.54 -9.19 24.26
N THR A 345 -2.45 -8.45 24.12
CA THR A 345 -1.71 -8.25 22.86
C THR A 345 -0.27 -8.76 22.90
N ASP A 346 0.11 -9.50 23.93
CA ASP A 346 1.49 -9.97 24.10
C ASP A 346 1.94 -10.83 22.92
N GLY A 347 3.12 -10.49 22.38
CA GLY A 347 3.69 -11.15 21.23
C GLY A 347 3.02 -10.84 19.87
N LEU A 348 2.20 -9.78 19.74
CA LEU A 348 1.66 -9.32 18.45
C LEU A 348 2.62 -8.34 17.72
N ASP A 349 3.78 -8.06 18.27
CA ASP A 349 4.80 -7.26 17.63
C ASP A 349 5.53 -8.04 16.51
N GLY A 350 6.20 -7.29 15.65
CA GLY A 350 7.05 -7.87 14.61
C GLY A 350 8.06 -6.84 14.10
N SER A 351 9.13 -7.32 13.46
CA SER A 351 10.12 -6.46 12.85
C SER A 351 10.72 -7.10 11.59
N GLN A 352 11.21 -6.28 10.68
CA GLN A 352 11.94 -6.74 9.51
C GLN A 352 13.19 -5.88 9.32
N LEU A 353 14.34 -6.53 9.15
CA LEU A 353 15.56 -5.92 8.67
C LEU A 353 15.79 -6.37 7.25
N GLN A 354 16.02 -5.43 6.34
CA GLN A 354 16.33 -5.76 4.96
C GLN A 354 17.54 -4.99 4.46
N PHE A 355 18.28 -5.64 3.56
CA PHE A 355 19.50 -5.10 2.99
C PHE A 355 19.65 -5.57 1.55
N GLY A 356 20.25 -4.73 0.72
CA GLY A 356 20.42 -5.05 -0.68
C GLY A 356 21.49 -4.24 -1.37
N VAL A 357 21.95 -4.77 -2.49
CA VAL A 357 22.90 -4.14 -3.41
C VAL A 357 22.39 -4.29 -4.84
N ALA A 358 22.55 -3.25 -5.63
CA ALA A 358 22.24 -3.27 -7.06
C ALA A 358 23.41 -2.75 -7.88
N TYR A 359 23.65 -3.39 -9.02
CA TYR A 359 24.62 -2.97 -10.03
C TYR A 359 23.92 -2.57 -11.32
N TYR A 360 24.00 -1.31 -11.68
CA TYR A 360 23.38 -0.70 -12.84
C TYR A 360 24.26 -0.78 -14.06
N PHE A 361 23.87 -1.51 -15.10
CA PHE A 361 24.46 -1.47 -16.44
C PHE A 361 24.02 -0.22 -17.20
N SER A 362 22.81 0.25 -16.94
CA SER A 362 22.22 1.47 -17.48
C SER A 362 21.17 2.03 -16.51
N LYS A 363 20.56 3.18 -16.83
CA LYS A 363 19.44 3.74 -16.05
C LYS A 363 18.23 2.80 -15.99
N ARG A 364 18.11 1.86 -16.93
CA ARG A 364 16.95 0.97 -17.10
C ARG A 364 17.22 -0.47 -16.70
N THR A 365 18.51 -0.89 -16.63
CA THR A 365 18.89 -2.30 -16.43
C THR A 365 19.85 -2.43 -15.28
N TYR A 366 19.49 -3.24 -14.28
CA TYR A 366 20.36 -3.56 -13.16
C TYR A 366 20.16 -5.00 -12.67
N LEU A 367 21.22 -5.58 -12.10
CA LEU A 367 21.18 -6.79 -11.28
C LEU A 367 21.12 -6.38 -9.81
N PHE A 368 20.53 -7.24 -9.00
CA PHE A 368 20.48 -7.02 -7.55
C PHE A 368 20.64 -8.33 -6.78
N ALA A 369 21.12 -8.18 -5.55
CA ALA A 369 21.05 -9.19 -4.50
C ALA A 369 20.50 -8.54 -3.24
N MET A 370 19.60 -9.22 -2.54
CA MET A 370 18.93 -8.67 -1.36
C MET A 370 18.54 -9.77 -0.37
N GLY A 371 18.34 -9.38 0.88
CA GLY A 371 17.83 -10.23 1.94
C GLY A 371 16.87 -9.47 2.86
N ALA A 372 15.95 -10.20 3.45
CA ALA A 372 15.04 -9.71 4.49
C ALA A 372 14.95 -10.74 5.62
N LEU A 373 15.04 -10.25 6.85
CA LEU A 373 14.93 -11.01 8.08
C LEU A 373 13.68 -10.52 8.83
N LEU A 374 12.57 -11.22 8.63
CA LEU A 374 11.31 -10.91 9.31
C LEU A 374 11.21 -11.73 10.60
N LYS A 375 10.94 -11.04 11.71
CA LYS A 375 10.71 -11.62 13.03
C LYS A 375 9.29 -11.38 13.48
N ASN A 376 8.60 -12.44 13.85
CA ASN A 376 7.28 -12.42 14.45
C ASN A 376 7.38 -12.59 15.97
N GLY A 377 6.66 -11.76 16.74
CA GLY A 377 6.41 -12.07 18.15
C GLY A 377 5.60 -13.34 18.29
N THR A 378 5.59 -13.95 19.48
CA THR A 378 5.00 -15.27 19.76
C THR A 378 3.52 -15.44 19.37
N SER A 379 2.80 -14.35 19.17
CA SER A 379 1.39 -14.34 18.77
C SER A 379 1.17 -13.80 17.36
N ALA A 380 2.23 -13.29 16.71
CA ALA A 380 2.14 -12.59 15.43
C ALA A 380 2.22 -13.53 14.23
N ARG A 381 1.72 -13.05 13.09
CA ARG A 381 1.75 -13.74 11.80
C ARG A 381 1.98 -12.74 10.66
N TYR A 382 2.92 -11.81 10.84
CA TYR A 382 3.34 -10.97 9.72
C TYR A 382 3.92 -11.83 8.61
N ASN A 383 3.55 -11.53 7.38
CA ASN A 383 3.98 -12.29 6.21
C ASN A 383 4.45 -11.35 5.11
N ASN A 384 5.63 -11.61 4.57
CA ASN A 384 6.21 -10.90 3.44
C ASN A 384 6.34 -11.77 2.18
N LEU A 385 5.85 -13.02 2.19
CA LEU A 385 5.90 -13.95 1.05
C LEU A 385 4.57 -13.94 0.28
N ASN A 386 4.65 -14.16 -1.03
CA ASN A 386 3.47 -14.27 -1.91
C ASN A 386 2.92 -15.71 -1.96
N LEU A 387 3.82 -16.71 -1.99
CA LEU A 387 3.46 -18.11 -2.23
C LEU A 387 3.30 -18.96 -0.97
N GLN A 388 3.72 -18.44 0.19
CA GLN A 388 3.68 -19.15 1.45
C GLN A 388 3.16 -18.22 2.55
N ALA A 389 2.64 -18.80 3.63
CA ALA A 389 2.19 -18.06 4.80
C ALA A 389 2.78 -18.67 6.07
N PRO A 390 3.30 -17.89 7.02
CA PRO A 390 3.87 -18.40 8.25
C PRO A 390 2.81 -18.95 9.23
N SER A 391 3.23 -19.87 10.06
CA SER A 391 2.56 -20.22 11.31
C SER A 391 2.62 -19.06 12.31
N VAL A 392 1.89 -19.16 13.41
CA VAL A 392 1.97 -18.21 14.53
C VAL A 392 3.38 -18.18 15.09
N GLY A 393 3.96 -16.98 15.21
CA GLY A 393 5.30 -16.74 15.74
C GLY A 393 6.45 -17.16 14.83
N GLU A 394 6.16 -17.63 13.61
CA GLU A 394 7.22 -18.10 12.70
C GLU A 394 7.97 -16.91 12.08
N ASP A 395 9.27 -16.90 12.29
CA ASP A 395 10.21 -15.98 11.65
C ASP A 395 10.49 -16.43 10.21
N ILE A 396 10.81 -15.47 9.33
CA ILE A 396 11.09 -15.74 7.91
C ILE A 396 12.40 -15.04 7.50
N ASP A 397 13.40 -15.81 7.12
CA ASP A 397 14.60 -15.29 6.45
C ASP A 397 14.46 -15.53 4.94
N THR A 398 14.61 -14.49 4.13
CA THR A 398 14.51 -14.61 2.66
C THR A 398 15.70 -13.93 2.00
N TYR A 399 16.30 -14.61 1.01
CA TYR A 399 17.38 -14.07 0.19
C TYR A 399 17.00 -14.22 -1.28
N ALA A 400 17.33 -13.21 -2.08
CA ALA A 400 17.05 -13.22 -3.51
C ALA A 400 18.16 -12.61 -4.33
N VAL A 401 18.23 -13.05 -5.59
CA VAL A 401 18.99 -12.42 -6.66
C VAL A 401 18.08 -12.26 -7.87
N GLY A 402 18.22 -11.15 -8.58
CA GLY A 402 17.34 -10.90 -9.71
C GLY A 402 17.85 -9.80 -10.63
N MET A 403 17.01 -9.48 -11.60
CA MET A 403 17.29 -8.47 -12.62
C MET A 403 16.06 -7.59 -12.81
N ASN A 404 16.31 -6.32 -13.06
CA ASN A 404 15.28 -5.40 -13.55
C ASN A 404 15.67 -4.86 -14.92
N HIS A 405 14.70 -4.82 -15.84
CA HIS A 405 14.79 -4.05 -17.07
C HIS A 405 13.50 -3.25 -17.27
N SER A 406 13.64 -1.92 -17.38
CA SER A 406 12.53 -0.99 -17.66
C SER A 406 12.60 -0.50 -19.11
N PHE A 407 11.47 -0.34 -19.74
CA PHE A 407 11.35 0.11 -21.15
C PHE A 407 10.32 1.24 -21.29
#